data_6866868e272e4e5e23ac22ebf54130b6
#
_entry.id   6866868e272e4e5e23ac22ebf54130b6
#
_cell.length_a   1.000
_cell.length_b   1.000
_cell.length_c   1.000
_cell.angle_alpha   90.00
_cell.angle_beta   90.00
_cell.angle_gamma   90.00
#
_symmetry.space_group_name_H-M   'P 1'
#
loop_
_entity.id
_entity.type
_entity.pdbx_description
1 polymer ?
#
loop_
_entity_poly.entity_id
_entity_poly.type
_entity_poly.pdbx_seq_one_letter_code
_entity_poly.pdbx_strand_id
1 'polypeptide(L)'
;MKTRKRKIEIGIVSDVANFRRKIIIGLATLLMGIFVLPASAQCEAKNDAFKSGEHVMYDLYFNWKFVWVKAGLASLTTNATTYHSEPAYRINLLALGSKRADFFFKMRDTLTCVIGEKLEPHYFRKGAEEGKRYTVDEAWFSYKDGLCFANQKRTYRDGSVTESEESDSRCIY
;
A
#
# COMPACT_ATOMS: atom_id res chain seq x y z
N MET A 1 -71.75 -47.75 12.08
CA MET A 1 -70.84 -47.84 10.91
C MET A 1 -70.07 -46.50 10.80
N LYS A 2 -68.78 -46.49 11.17
CA LYS A 2 -67.98 -45.28 11.31
C LYS A 2 -66.99 -45.22 10.12
N THR A 3 -67.25 -44.39 9.12
CA THR A 3 -66.43 -44.23 7.93
C THR A 3 -65.25 -43.33 8.28
N ARG A 4 -64.05 -43.87 8.22
CA ARG A 4 -62.76 -43.18 8.45
C ARG A 4 -62.26 -42.62 7.11
N LYS A 5 -62.37 -41.31 6.89
CA LYS A 5 -61.73 -40.67 5.75
C LYS A 5 -60.22 -40.57 6.00
N ARG A 6 -59.39 -41.19 5.16
CA ARG A 6 -57.95 -40.98 5.12
C ARG A 6 -57.67 -39.76 4.24
N LYS A 7 -56.98 -38.81 4.82
CA LYS A 7 -56.44 -37.68 4.09
C LYS A 7 -55.10 -38.07 3.49
N ILE A 8 -55.03 -38.16 2.19
CA ILE A 8 -53.77 -38.39 1.48
C ILE A 8 -53.17 -37.01 1.25
N GLU A 9 -52.16 -36.66 2.03
CA GLU A 9 -51.33 -35.48 1.76
C GLU A 9 -50.30 -35.84 0.71
N ILE A 10 -50.45 -35.20 -0.47
CA ILE A 10 -49.52 -35.40 -1.58
C ILE A 10 -48.24 -34.58 -1.30
N GLY A 11 -47.17 -35.29 -0.89
CA GLY A 11 -45.83 -34.70 -0.61
C GLY A 11 -45.09 -34.14 -1.81
N ILE A 12 -45.76 -33.92 -2.95
CA ILE A 12 -45.13 -33.48 -4.21
C ILE A 12 -44.82 -31.98 -4.21
N VAL A 13 -45.55 -31.17 -3.44
CA VAL A 13 -45.41 -29.71 -3.47
C VAL A 13 -44.16 -29.25 -2.76
N SER A 14 -43.70 -29.96 -1.72
CA SER A 14 -42.46 -29.61 -0.97
C SER A 14 -41.20 -29.90 -1.76
N ASP A 15 -41.19 -30.95 -2.58
CA ASP A 15 -40.02 -31.35 -3.36
C ASP A 15 -39.75 -30.40 -4.54
N VAL A 16 -40.84 -29.92 -5.21
CA VAL A 16 -40.72 -28.96 -6.30
C VAL A 16 -40.26 -27.59 -5.79
N ALA A 17 -40.69 -27.15 -4.63
CA ALA A 17 -40.25 -25.90 -4.02
C ALA A 17 -38.78 -25.96 -3.60
N ASN A 18 -38.36 -27.07 -3.00
CA ASN A 18 -36.97 -27.30 -2.63
C ASN A 18 -36.05 -27.44 -3.85
N PHE A 19 -36.50 -28.06 -4.92
CA PHE A 19 -35.75 -28.17 -6.19
C PHE A 19 -35.56 -26.80 -6.85
N ARG A 20 -36.62 -25.99 -6.94
CA ARG A 20 -36.55 -24.61 -7.47
C ARG A 20 -35.60 -23.75 -6.63
N ARG A 21 -35.64 -23.85 -5.31
CA ARG A 21 -34.73 -23.11 -4.40
C ARG A 21 -33.26 -23.51 -4.62
N LYS A 22 -32.96 -24.79 -4.82
CA LYS A 22 -31.61 -25.28 -5.12
C LYS A 22 -31.10 -24.77 -6.48
N ILE A 23 -31.98 -24.72 -7.51
CA ILE A 23 -31.63 -24.18 -8.83
C ILE A 23 -31.36 -22.67 -8.73
N ILE A 24 -32.18 -21.91 -8.01
CA ILE A 24 -31.97 -20.45 -7.84
C ILE A 24 -30.68 -20.17 -7.09
N ILE A 25 -30.39 -20.93 -6.02
CA ILE A 25 -29.13 -20.80 -5.28
C ILE A 25 -27.93 -21.15 -6.17
N GLY A 26 -28.02 -22.24 -6.94
CA GLY A 26 -26.97 -22.64 -7.88
C GLY A 26 -26.72 -21.62 -8.99
N LEU A 27 -27.81 -21.01 -9.53
CA LEU A 27 -27.69 -19.94 -10.53
C LEU A 27 -27.11 -18.66 -9.94
N ALA A 28 -27.50 -18.28 -8.71
CA ALA A 28 -26.99 -17.12 -8.01
C ALA A 28 -25.48 -17.27 -7.66
N THR A 29 -25.05 -18.46 -7.24
CA THR A 29 -23.61 -18.71 -7.00
C THR A 29 -22.81 -18.75 -8.30
N LEU A 30 -23.38 -19.26 -9.40
CA LEU A 30 -22.74 -19.22 -10.71
C LEU A 30 -22.61 -17.78 -11.25
N LEU A 31 -23.65 -16.95 -11.08
CA LEU A 31 -23.58 -15.52 -11.45
C LEU A 31 -22.58 -14.73 -10.61
N MET A 32 -22.46 -15.00 -9.30
CA MET A 32 -21.45 -14.38 -8.45
C MET A 32 -20.02 -14.75 -8.85
N GLY A 33 -19.80 -15.97 -9.38
CA GLY A 33 -18.48 -16.42 -9.86
C GLY A 33 -18.02 -15.72 -11.15
N ILE A 34 -18.95 -15.12 -11.94
CA ILE A 34 -18.63 -14.45 -13.22
C ILE A 34 -18.16 -12.99 -12.98
N PHE A 35 -18.45 -12.40 -11.82
CA PHE A 35 -18.02 -11.04 -11.45
C PHE A 35 -16.71 -10.99 -10.65
N VAL A 36 -15.84 -11.98 -10.76
CA VAL A 36 -14.43 -11.78 -10.39
C VAL A 36 -13.81 -10.93 -11.50
N LEU A 37 -14.06 -9.62 -11.43
CA LEU A 37 -13.28 -8.65 -12.19
C LEU A 37 -11.84 -8.87 -11.73
N PRO A 38 -10.89 -9.07 -12.65
CA PRO A 38 -9.49 -9.00 -12.29
C PRO A 38 -9.31 -7.61 -11.65
N ALA A 39 -8.96 -7.56 -10.39
CA ALA A 39 -8.46 -6.34 -9.79
C ALA A 39 -7.14 -6.07 -10.53
N SER A 40 -7.21 -5.30 -11.62
CA SER A 40 -6.04 -4.71 -12.23
C SER A 40 -5.46 -3.80 -11.16
N ALA A 41 -4.47 -4.29 -10.43
CA ALA A 41 -3.65 -3.44 -9.60
C ALA A 41 -3.14 -2.31 -10.52
N GLN A 42 -3.22 -1.09 -10.05
CA GLN A 42 -3.04 0.14 -10.83
C GLN A 42 -1.62 0.25 -11.37
N CYS A 43 -1.30 -0.50 -12.43
CA CYS A 43 0.00 -0.41 -13.10
C CYS A 43 0.10 0.81 -14.04
N GLU A 44 -0.95 1.60 -14.20
CA GLU A 44 -1.00 2.78 -15.06
C GLU A 44 -1.77 3.92 -14.39
N ALA A 45 -1.30 4.36 -13.23
CA ALA A 45 -1.87 5.53 -12.58
C ALA A 45 -1.41 6.80 -13.30
N LYS A 46 -2.36 7.68 -13.67
CA LYS A 46 -2.03 9.04 -14.11
C LYS A 46 -1.90 9.92 -12.88
N ASN A 47 -0.78 10.64 -12.79
CA ASN A 47 -0.60 11.60 -11.71
C ASN A 47 -1.55 12.79 -11.86
N ASP A 48 -2.50 12.93 -10.95
CA ASP A 48 -3.37 14.09 -10.77
C ASP A 48 -3.30 14.66 -9.34
N ALA A 49 -2.48 14.05 -8.47
CA ALA A 49 -2.40 14.33 -7.05
C ALA A 49 -1.40 15.43 -6.68
N PHE A 50 -0.32 15.61 -7.45
CA PHE A 50 0.74 16.58 -7.15
C PHE A 50 1.37 17.14 -8.43
N LYS A 51 2.09 18.26 -8.27
CA LYS A 51 2.82 18.94 -9.35
C LYS A 51 4.27 19.19 -8.97
N SER A 52 5.11 19.34 -9.99
CA SER A 52 6.50 19.78 -9.79
C SER A 52 6.55 21.17 -9.17
N GLY A 53 7.42 21.36 -8.20
CA GLY A 53 7.59 22.59 -7.43
C GLY A 53 6.73 22.65 -6.17
N GLU A 54 5.93 21.63 -5.87
CA GLU A 54 5.18 21.61 -4.62
C GLU A 54 6.11 21.47 -3.42
N HIS A 55 5.79 22.25 -2.38
CA HIS A 55 6.44 22.19 -1.08
C HIS A 55 5.38 22.29 0.01
N VAL A 56 5.26 21.20 0.78
CA VAL A 56 4.31 21.09 1.88
C VAL A 56 5.07 20.96 3.19
N MET A 57 4.62 21.69 4.20
CA MET A 57 5.19 21.63 5.55
C MET A 57 4.18 21.13 6.55
N TYR A 58 4.64 20.32 7.48
CA TYR A 58 3.83 19.71 8.54
C TYR A 58 4.42 20.00 9.90
N ASP A 59 3.57 20.34 10.85
CA ASP A 59 3.89 20.26 12.26
C ASP A 59 3.68 18.83 12.75
N LEU A 60 4.69 18.24 13.38
CA LEU A 60 4.62 16.91 13.94
C LEU A 60 4.24 17.01 15.42
N TYR A 61 3.17 16.31 15.81
CA TYR A 61 2.70 16.25 17.18
C TYR A 61 2.79 14.82 17.70
N PHE A 62 3.22 14.71 18.96
CA PHE A 62 3.15 13.46 19.70
C PHE A 62 1.96 13.53 20.67
N ASN A 63 1.09 12.52 20.62
CA ASN A 63 -0.01 12.39 21.56
C ASN A 63 0.39 11.44 22.69
N TRP A 64 0.38 11.93 23.90
CA TRP A 64 0.52 11.14 25.10
C TRP A 64 -0.72 11.29 25.97
N LYS A 65 -1.53 10.23 25.99
CA LYS A 65 -2.85 10.23 26.66
C LYS A 65 -3.76 11.32 26.09
N PHE A 66 -3.89 12.45 26.78
CA PHE A 66 -4.76 13.57 26.39
C PHE A 66 -3.99 14.84 25.98
N VAL A 67 -2.67 14.77 25.95
CA VAL A 67 -1.82 15.93 25.66
C VAL A 67 -1.16 15.79 24.30
N TRP A 68 -1.34 16.80 23.45
CA TRP A 68 -0.65 16.93 22.17
C TRP A 68 0.56 17.84 22.35
N VAL A 69 1.74 17.29 22.13
CA VAL A 69 3.00 18.03 22.24
C VAL A 69 3.62 18.14 20.84
N LYS A 70 3.95 19.37 20.43
CA LYS A 70 4.69 19.58 19.19
C LYS A 70 6.07 18.93 19.30
N ALA A 71 6.29 17.89 18.52
CA ALA A 71 7.50 17.07 18.56
C ALA A 71 8.52 17.46 17.47
N GLY A 72 8.08 18.08 16.40
CA GLY A 72 8.97 18.41 15.29
C GLY A 72 8.29 19.06 14.11
N LEU A 73 8.98 19.03 12.98
CA LEU A 73 8.54 19.51 11.68
C LEU A 73 8.87 18.47 10.62
N ALA A 74 8.03 18.39 9.59
CA ALA A 74 8.39 17.69 8.36
C ALA A 74 8.13 18.59 7.15
N SER A 75 8.91 18.37 6.08
CA SER A 75 8.69 19.01 4.80
C SER A 75 8.71 17.98 3.69
N LEU A 76 7.79 18.11 2.75
CA LEU A 76 7.71 17.32 1.55
C LEU A 76 7.92 18.23 0.34
N THR A 77 8.85 17.87 -0.55
CA THR A 77 9.09 18.60 -1.79
C THR A 77 8.99 17.65 -2.96
N THR A 78 8.36 18.10 -4.05
CA THR A 78 8.21 17.35 -5.30
C THR A 78 8.80 18.16 -6.44
N ASN A 79 9.74 17.57 -7.18
CA ASN A 79 10.36 18.21 -8.32
C ASN A 79 10.39 17.29 -9.53
N ALA A 80 10.16 17.81 -10.71
CA ALA A 80 10.43 17.10 -11.95
C ALA A 80 11.94 16.80 -12.07
N THR A 81 12.27 15.65 -12.58
CA THR A 81 13.65 15.16 -12.81
C THR A 81 13.65 14.19 -13.98
N THR A 82 14.78 13.57 -14.24
CA THR A 82 14.90 12.44 -15.16
C THR A 82 15.53 11.25 -14.44
N TYR A 83 15.13 10.04 -14.81
CA TYR A 83 15.74 8.81 -14.37
C TYR A 83 16.02 7.93 -15.59
N HIS A 84 17.28 7.56 -15.81
CA HIS A 84 17.72 6.87 -17.05
C HIS A 84 17.25 7.53 -18.35
N SER A 85 17.27 8.89 -18.38
CA SER A 85 16.81 9.75 -19.50
C SER A 85 15.29 9.80 -19.70
N GLU A 86 14.49 9.11 -18.89
CA GLU A 86 13.03 9.19 -18.91
C GLU A 86 12.53 10.25 -17.91
N PRO A 87 11.40 10.95 -18.22
CA PRO A 87 10.79 11.90 -17.28
C PRO A 87 10.40 11.20 -15.97
N ALA A 88 10.67 11.88 -14.85
CA ALA A 88 10.39 11.34 -13.52
C ALA A 88 10.10 12.47 -12.52
N TYR A 89 9.62 12.11 -11.34
CA TYR A 89 9.50 12.99 -10.19
C TYR A 89 10.45 12.52 -9.09
N ARG A 90 11.14 13.48 -8.47
CA ARG A 90 11.88 13.28 -7.24
C ARG A 90 11.09 13.89 -6.09
N ILE A 91 10.73 13.07 -5.13
CA ILE A 91 10.00 13.46 -3.94
C ILE A 91 10.95 13.29 -2.75
N ASN A 92 11.12 14.36 -1.98
CA ASN A 92 11.95 14.32 -0.77
C ASN A 92 11.09 14.68 0.43
N LEU A 93 11.21 13.89 1.49
CA LEU A 93 10.65 14.17 2.80
C LEU A 93 11.80 14.31 3.80
N LEU A 94 11.77 15.39 4.55
CA LEU A 94 12.65 15.64 5.69
C LEU A 94 11.80 15.71 6.94
N ALA A 95 12.08 14.88 7.95
CA ALA A 95 11.41 14.92 9.23
C ALA A 95 12.43 15.17 10.34
N LEU A 96 12.22 16.24 11.11
CA LEU A 96 13.13 16.69 12.16
C LEU A 96 12.40 16.80 13.49
N GLY A 97 12.88 16.10 14.50
CA GLY A 97 12.47 16.29 15.88
C GLY A 97 12.90 17.68 16.39
N SER A 98 12.10 18.27 17.27
CA SER A 98 12.47 19.50 17.95
C SER A 98 13.60 19.27 18.97
N LYS A 99 14.35 20.31 19.31
CA LYS A 99 15.40 20.22 20.35
C LYS A 99 14.88 19.72 21.69
N ARG A 100 13.60 19.98 22.02
CA ARG A 100 12.97 19.48 23.25
C ARG A 100 12.65 17.99 23.14
N ALA A 101 12.18 17.53 21.96
CA ALA A 101 11.92 16.12 21.72
C ALA A 101 13.22 15.31 21.70
N ASP A 102 14.32 15.87 21.20
CA ASP A 102 15.63 15.21 21.13
C ASP A 102 16.17 14.76 22.49
N PHE A 103 15.74 15.42 23.58
CA PHE A 103 16.10 14.99 24.94
C PHE A 103 15.54 13.60 25.27
N PHE A 104 14.38 13.25 24.73
CA PHE A 104 13.74 11.95 24.92
C PHE A 104 14.04 10.98 23.76
N PHE A 105 13.95 11.48 22.53
CA PHE A 105 14.13 10.69 21.33
C PHE A 105 14.53 11.57 20.15
N LYS A 106 15.78 11.42 19.70
CA LYS A 106 16.27 12.12 18.53
C LYS A 106 15.67 11.53 17.28
N MET A 107 15.13 12.36 16.39
CA MET A 107 14.59 11.97 15.11
C MET A 107 15.10 12.90 14.00
N ARG A 108 15.78 12.34 13.03
CA ARG A 108 16.33 13.02 11.85
C ARG A 108 16.22 12.06 10.67
N ASP A 109 15.08 12.12 9.99
CA ASP A 109 14.79 11.21 8.89
C ASP A 109 14.76 11.97 7.58
N THR A 110 15.41 11.39 6.59
CA THR A 110 15.38 11.85 5.20
C THR A 110 14.89 10.73 4.31
N LEU A 111 13.86 10.98 3.53
CA LEU A 111 13.37 10.04 2.54
C LEU A 111 13.46 10.68 1.17
N THR A 112 13.90 9.90 0.19
CA THR A 112 13.91 10.29 -1.22
C THR A 112 13.23 9.18 -2.00
N CYS A 113 12.30 9.54 -2.86
CA CYS A 113 11.66 8.64 -3.81
C CYS A 113 11.83 9.21 -5.22
N VAL A 114 12.14 8.36 -6.18
CA VAL A 114 12.09 8.69 -7.61
C VAL A 114 11.06 7.77 -8.25
N ILE A 115 10.06 8.39 -8.86
CA ILE A 115 8.95 7.70 -9.53
C ILE A 115 8.80 8.21 -10.94
N GLY A 116 8.36 7.36 -11.85
CA GLY A 116 8.06 7.73 -13.23
C GLY A 116 6.73 8.49 -13.37
N GLU A 117 6.38 8.87 -14.59
CA GLU A 117 5.13 9.61 -14.88
C GLU A 117 3.87 8.82 -14.59
N LYS A 118 3.94 7.49 -14.63
CA LYS A 118 2.85 6.57 -14.29
C LYS A 118 2.86 6.16 -12.81
N LEU A 119 3.65 6.88 -11.98
CA LEU A 119 3.86 6.66 -10.55
C LEU A 119 4.59 5.35 -10.22
N GLU A 120 5.17 4.68 -11.19
CA GLU A 120 6.00 3.50 -10.98
C GLU A 120 7.28 3.88 -10.20
N PRO A 121 7.62 3.16 -9.11
CA PRO A 121 8.84 3.43 -8.35
C PRO A 121 10.08 3.03 -9.15
N HIS A 122 11.11 3.87 -9.08
CA HIS A 122 12.43 3.61 -9.65
C HIS A 122 13.52 3.51 -8.58
N TYR A 123 13.43 4.38 -7.57
CA TYR A 123 14.40 4.43 -6.49
C TYR A 123 13.75 4.93 -5.21
N PHE A 124 14.13 4.33 -4.11
CA PHE A 124 13.78 4.77 -2.76
C PHE A 124 15.02 4.78 -1.87
N ARG A 125 15.10 5.80 -1.02
CA ARG A 125 16.11 5.89 0.02
C ARG A 125 15.51 6.45 1.30
N LYS A 126 15.75 5.79 2.43
CA LYS A 126 15.47 6.30 3.77
C LYS A 126 16.78 6.36 4.55
N GLY A 127 17.22 7.55 4.95
CA GLY A 127 18.24 7.74 5.97
C GLY A 127 17.53 8.07 7.28
N ALA A 128 17.64 7.21 8.29
CA ALA A 128 16.96 7.38 9.57
C ALA A 128 17.97 7.51 10.71
N GLU A 129 17.89 8.61 11.47
CA GLU A 129 18.57 8.76 12.74
C GLU A 129 17.52 8.82 13.85
N GLU A 130 17.27 7.67 14.47
CA GLU A 130 16.21 7.44 15.45
C GLU A 130 16.83 7.04 16.80
N GLY A 131 16.89 7.98 17.73
CA GLY A 131 17.58 7.79 19.01
C GLY A 131 19.06 7.51 18.81
N LYS A 132 19.51 6.29 19.15
CA LYS A 132 20.90 5.84 18.98
C LYS A 132 21.12 5.07 17.67
N ARG A 133 20.06 4.75 16.95
CA ARG A 133 20.13 4.01 15.68
C ARG A 133 20.41 4.96 14.52
N TYR A 134 21.18 4.49 13.58
CA TYR A 134 21.34 5.12 12.27
C TYR A 134 21.33 4.02 11.22
N THR A 135 20.43 4.14 10.25
CA THR A 135 20.39 3.23 9.11
C THR A 135 20.15 4.02 7.82
N VAL A 136 20.66 3.50 6.72
CA VAL A 136 20.30 3.95 5.39
C VAL A 136 19.72 2.74 4.66
N ASP A 137 18.45 2.85 4.28
CA ASP A 137 17.76 1.88 3.46
C ASP A 137 17.66 2.43 2.04
N GLU A 138 18.02 1.63 1.05
CA GLU A 138 17.92 1.95 -0.36
C GLU A 138 17.22 0.81 -1.09
N ALA A 139 16.39 1.14 -2.08
CA ALA A 139 15.78 0.18 -2.97
C ALA A 139 15.80 0.71 -4.41
N TRP A 140 16.21 -0.15 -5.33
CA TRP A 140 16.17 0.11 -6.78
C TRP A 140 15.16 -0.84 -7.40
N PHE A 141 14.27 -0.28 -8.20
CA PHE A 141 13.21 -1.03 -8.86
C PHE A 141 13.50 -1.15 -10.34
N SER A 142 13.30 -2.33 -10.89
CA SER A 142 13.38 -2.61 -12.33
C SER A 142 12.21 -3.49 -12.77
N TYR A 143 11.81 -3.34 -14.01
CA TYR A 143 10.63 -4.00 -14.57
C TYR A 143 11.04 -4.84 -15.76
N LYS A 144 10.73 -6.12 -15.73
CA LYS A 144 11.03 -7.06 -16.81
C LYS A 144 9.99 -8.18 -16.85
N ASP A 145 9.49 -8.50 -18.04
CA ASP A 145 8.57 -9.61 -18.29
C ASP A 145 7.30 -9.58 -17.40
N GLY A 146 6.78 -8.38 -17.11
CA GLY A 146 5.62 -8.18 -16.25
C GLY A 146 5.89 -8.36 -14.75
N LEU A 147 7.15 -8.52 -14.36
CA LEU A 147 7.60 -8.58 -12.97
C LEU A 147 8.29 -7.28 -12.57
N CYS A 148 8.11 -6.91 -11.30
CA CYS A 148 8.88 -5.87 -10.63
C CYS A 148 9.95 -6.54 -9.76
N PHE A 149 11.19 -6.13 -9.93
CA PHE A 149 12.33 -6.56 -9.11
C PHE A 149 12.74 -5.40 -8.22
N ALA A 150 12.88 -5.67 -6.92
CA ALA A 150 13.35 -4.71 -5.92
C ALA A 150 14.68 -5.20 -5.34
N ASN A 151 15.76 -4.53 -5.71
CA ASN A 151 17.07 -4.73 -5.11
C ASN A 151 17.20 -3.81 -3.90
N GLN A 152 17.33 -4.37 -2.73
CA GLN A 152 17.32 -3.65 -1.46
C GLN A 152 18.69 -3.71 -0.80
N LYS A 153 19.08 -2.59 -0.19
CA LYS A 153 20.34 -2.48 0.57
C LYS A 153 20.10 -1.71 1.85
N ARG A 154 20.52 -2.27 2.97
CA ARG A 154 20.57 -1.58 4.26
C ARG A 154 21.98 -1.42 4.72
N THR A 155 22.37 -0.19 5.04
CA THR A 155 23.65 0.15 5.65
C THR A 155 23.43 0.58 7.08
N TYR A 156 24.18 0.01 8.00
CA TYR A 156 24.13 0.31 9.43
C TYR A 156 25.20 1.34 9.81
N ARG A 157 25.11 1.88 11.04
CA ARG A 157 26.04 2.88 11.57
C ARG A 157 27.50 2.42 11.59
N ASP A 158 27.75 1.14 11.81
CA ASP A 158 29.08 0.53 11.82
C ASP A 158 29.65 0.25 10.43
N GLY A 159 28.89 0.59 9.38
CA GLY A 159 29.25 0.35 7.99
C GLY A 159 28.90 -1.06 7.49
N SER A 160 28.35 -1.93 8.34
CA SER A 160 27.84 -3.23 7.88
C SER A 160 26.68 -3.06 6.92
N VAL A 161 26.57 -3.99 5.98
CA VAL A 161 25.57 -3.94 4.90
C VAL A 161 24.79 -5.25 4.83
N THR A 162 23.50 -5.14 4.59
CA THR A 162 22.63 -6.28 4.25
C THR A 162 21.99 -5.98 2.90
N GLU A 163 21.97 -6.96 2.00
CA GLU A 163 21.37 -6.87 0.67
C GLU A 163 20.36 -7.99 0.47
N SER A 164 19.28 -7.71 -0.24
CA SER A 164 18.28 -8.68 -0.66
C SER A 164 17.67 -8.29 -2.00
N GLU A 165 17.18 -9.27 -2.73
CA GLU A 165 16.39 -9.07 -3.95
C GLU A 165 15.03 -9.74 -3.78
N GLU A 166 13.98 -9.04 -4.13
CA GLU A 166 12.62 -9.54 -4.14
C GLU A 166 11.99 -9.27 -5.51
N SER A 167 11.08 -10.14 -5.93
CA SER A 167 10.32 -9.93 -7.16
C SER A 167 8.84 -10.24 -6.96
N ASP A 168 7.98 -9.46 -7.58
CA ASP A 168 6.53 -9.65 -7.56
C ASP A 168 5.94 -9.34 -8.95
N SER A 169 4.91 -10.09 -9.35
CA SER A 169 4.13 -9.82 -10.56
C SER A 169 3.11 -8.69 -10.39
N ARG A 170 2.95 -8.20 -9.16
CA ARG A 170 2.08 -7.06 -8.84
C ARG A 170 2.89 -5.77 -8.89
N CYS A 171 2.24 -4.69 -9.33
CA CYS A 171 2.84 -3.38 -9.20
C CYS A 171 2.97 -3.02 -7.71
N ILE A 172 4.18 -2.69 -7.27
CA ILE A 172 4.48 -2.25 -5.91
C ILE A 172 4.37 -0.72 -5.92
N TYR A 173 3.29 -0.18 -5.35
CA TYR A 173 3.08 1.25 -5.18
C TYR A 173 2.82 1.60 -3.72
#